data_cadd1f017d1a83dd9db33db3bb1abc8c
#
_entry.id   cadd1f017d1a83dd9db33db3bb1abc8c
#
_cell.length_a   1.000
_cell.length_b   1.000
_cell.length_c   1.000
_cell.angle_alpha   90.00
_cell.angle_beta   90.00
_cell.angle_gamma   90.00
#
_symmetry.space_group_name_H-M   'P 1'
#
loop_
_entity.id
_entity.type
_entity.pdbx_description
1 polymer ?
#
loop_
_entity_poly.entity_id
_entity_poly.type
_entity_poly.pdbx_seq_one_letter_code
_entity_poly.pdbx_strand_id
1 'polypeptide(L)'
;MRAGWRAPREPVPAASPGRGTDPPSAACSAQRAHPAERQQLLEVLHEPRFCDLPPPQVWARLLDDGVYLASISTMYRLLRAHGESRDRRRQRTHPARVKPQLLARKPNDVWSWDITKLPGPSRHEFYDLYVILDIYSRYAPGWLVAPGESAELAEAFIAATIAGVGAAPGVLHADRGSSMTSKPVAQLLVDLGVVRSHSRPHVSDDNPYSEAQFKTLKYCPAFPERFGSIQDARRFCAAFFDAYNHEHRHAALGLHTPASVYYGTAPQIRAHRAIVLDQAYAATPQRFARPPTPPKLPTIAWINQPTPEALIQTR
;
A
#
# COMPACT_ATOMS: atom_id res chain seq x y z
N MET A 1 -19.22 41.93 24.66
CA MET A 1 -17.80 42.16 25.01
C MET A 1 -17.41 41.15 26.10
N ARG A 2 -16.61 40.15 25.74
CA ARG A 2 -15.86 39.34 26.72
C ARG A 2 -14.47 39.13 26.14
N ALA A 3 -13.48 39.74 26.80
CA ALA A 3 -12.07 39.69 26.44
C ALA A 3 -11.50 38.28 26.74
N GLY A 4 -10.90 37.66 25.74
CA GLY A 4 -10.16 36.40 25.86
C GLY A 4 -8.78 36.65 26.44
N TRP A 5 -8.49 36.02 27.55
CA TRP A 5 -7.17 35.99 28.18
C TRP A 5 -6.25 35.04 27.42
N ARG A 6 -5.13 35.55 26.89
CA ARG A 6 -4.01 34.73 26.34
C ARG A 6 -2.91 34.67 27.40
N ALA A 7 -2.53 33.45 27.79
CA ALA A 7 -1.38 33.20 28.65
C ALA A 7 -0.05 33.50 27.86
N PRO A 8 0.99 34.02 28.55
CA PRO A 8 2.27 34.29 27.92
C PRO A 8 3.02 32.97 27.59
N ARG A 9 3.64 32.93 26.40
CA ARG A 9 4.50 31.83 25.98
C ARG A 9 5.82 31.92 26.73
N GLU A 10 6.24 30.81 27.37
CA GLU A 10 7.58 30.66 27.93
C GLU A 10 8.65 30.64 26.82
N PRO A 11 9.83 31.19 27.07
CA PRO A 11 10.91 31.20 26.09
C PRO A 11 11.56 29.81 25.96
N VAL A 12 11.76 29.38 24.69
CA VAL A 12 12.50 28.18 24.33
C VAL A 12 13.97 28.36 24.73
N PRO A 13 14.61 27.43 25.47
CA PRO A 13 16.03 27.53 25.78
C PRO A 13 16.88 27.33 24.52
N ALA A 14 17.93 28.15 24.43
CA ALA A 14 18.90 28.14 23.33
C ALA A 14 19.62 26.80 23.22
N ALA A 15 19.84 26.36 21.96
CA ALA A 15 20.62 25.16 21.64
C ALA A 15 22.06 25.26 22.16
N SER A 16 22.48 24.26 22.91
CA SER A 16 23.89 24.08 23.35
C SER A 16 24.77 23.70 22.14
N PRO A 17 26.03 24.15 22.08
CA PRO A 17 26.92 23.83 20.98
C PRO A 17 27.33 22.36 21.01
N GLY A 18 27.52 21.80 19.79
CA GLY A 18 27.78 20.39 19.53
C GLY A 18 28.94 19.83 20.34
N ARG A 19 28.69 18.65 20.91
CA ARG A 19 29.78 17.80 21.47
C ARG A 19 30.50 17.17 20.28
N GLY A 20 31.84 17.40 20.30
CA GLY A 20 32.76 16.76 19.39
C GLY A 20 32.65 15.23 19.46
N THR A 21 32.81 14.58 18.34
CA THR A 21 32.95 13.12 18.20
C THR A 21 34.31 12.73 18.73
N ASP A 22 34.38 12.39 20.01
CA ASP A 22 35.54 11.69 20.56
C ASP A 22 35.57 10.26 19.97
N PRO A 23 36.74 9.75 19.59
CA PRO A 23 36.88 8.36 19.16
C PRO A 23 36.50 7.43 20.31
N PRO A 24 35.91 6.22 20.01
CA PRO A 24 35.45 5.31 21.05
C PRO A 24 36.61 4.95 21.98
N SER A 25 36.48 5.35 23.23
CA SER A 25 37.42 5.11 24.33
C SER A 25 37.78 3.62 24.42
N ALA A 26 39.07 3.31 24.54
CA ALA A 26 39.61 1.98 24.76
C ALA A 26 39.09 1.26 26.04
N ALA A 27 38.26 1.93 26.85
CA ALA A 27 37.60 1.37 28.05
C ALA A 27 36.53 0.32 27.75
N CYS A 28 36.05 0.18 26.49
CA CYS A 28 35.02 -0.81 26.13
C CYS A 28 35.59 -2.22 25.90
N SER A 29 36.90 -2.42 25.86
CA SER A 29 37.53 -3.74 25.67
C SER A 29 37.67 -4.57 26.97
N ALA A 30 37.66 -3.93 28.14
CA ALA A 30 37.83 -4.59 29.45
C ALA A 30 36.56 -5.34 29.95
N GLN A 31 35.40 -5.17 29.31
CA GLN A 31 34.13 -5.79 29.73
C GLN A 31 33.75 -7.05 28.95
N ARG A 32 34.62 -7.60 28.13
CA ARG A 32 34.37 -8.88 27.45
C ARG A 32 34.82 -10.02 28.35
N ALA A 33 33.85 -10.85 28.79
CA ALA A 33 34.17 -12.08 29.51
C ALA A 33 35.24 -12.89 28.78
N HIS A 34 36.20 -13.44 29.53
CA HIS A 34 37.29 -14.27 28.99
C HIS A 34 36.71 -15.48 28.24
N PRO A 35 37.37 -16.03 27.20
CA PRO A 35 36.86 -17.20 26.46
C PRO A 35 36.45 -18.38 27.36
N ALA A 36 37.23 -18.67 28.42
CA ALA A 36 36.92 -19.72 29.40
C ALA A 36 35.64 -19.43 30.19
N GLU A 37 35.40 -18.19 30.60
CA GLU A 37 34.14 -17.79 31.28
C GLU A 37 32.91 -17.90 30.38
N ARG A 38 33.11 -17.61 29.10
CA ARG A 38 32.01 -17.78 28.09
C ARG A 38 31.67 -19.25 27.91
N GLN A 39 32.68 -20.13 27.86
CA GLN A 39 32.44 -21.56 27.71
C GLN A 39 31.73 -22.10 28.95
N GLN A 40 32.20 -21.74 30.14
CA GLN A 40 31.53 -22.12 31.40
C GLN A 40 30.08 -21.64 31.47
N LEU A 41 29.84 -20.38 31.08
CA LEU A 41 28.47 -19.83 31.03
C LEU A 41 27.59 -20.60 30.07
N LEU A 42 28.11 -20.99 28.91
CA LEU A 42 27.37 -21.76 27.93
C LEU A 42 27.00 -23.16 28.44
N GLU A 43 27.95 -23.83 29.08
CA GLU A 43 27.73 -25.15 29.72
C GLU A 43 26.62 -25.08 30.77
N VAL A 44 26.65 -24.06 31.63
CA VAL A 44 25.60 -23.83 32.64
C VAL A 44 24.24 -23.58 31.97
N LEU A 45 24.20 -22.75 30.91
CA LEU A 45 22.92 -22.52 30.17
C LEU A 45 22.35 -23.76 29.50
N HIS A 46 23.18 -24.77 29.21
CA HIS A 46 22.79 -26.04 28.64
C HIS A 46 22.47 -27.13 29.69
N GLU A 47 22.69 -26.87 30.97
CA GLU A 47 22.31 -27.84 32.01
C GLU A 47 20.83 -28.19 31.94
N PRO A 48 20.43 -29.43 32.22
CA PRO A 48 19.01 -29.84 32.15
C PRO A 48 18.06 -28.99 32.99
N ARG A 49 18.54 -28.42 34.11
CA ARG A 49 17.76 -27.52 34.98
C ARG A 49 17.56 -26.10 34.40
N PHE A 50 18.35 -25.70 33.40
CA PHE A 50 18.36 -24.35 32.84
C PHE A 50 18.01 -24.29 31.35
N CYS A 51 18.19 -25.37 30.62
CA CYS A 51 18.07 -25.40 29.16
C CYS A 51 16.69 -24.95 28.64
N ASP A 52 15.63 -25.06 29.43
CA ASP A 52 14.27 -24.63 29.07
C ASP A 52 13.86 -23.27 29.66
N LEU A 53 14.77 -22.60 30.37
CA LEU A 53 14.49 -21.34 31.02
C LEU A 53 15.02 -20.15 30.22
N PRO A 54 14.31 -19.02 30.20
CA PRO A 54 14.84 -17.79 29.63
C PRO A 54 15.98 -17.24 30.51
N PRO A 55 16.97 -16.56 29.93
CA PRO A 55 18.13 -15.99 30.65
C PRO A 55 17.82 -15.22 31.94
N PRO A 56 16.73 -14.42 32.05
CA PRO A 56 16.39 -13.76 33.31
C PRO A 56 16.09 -14.72 34.44
N GLN A 57 15.45 -15.87 34.14
CA GLN A 57 15.13 -16.88 35.15
C GLN A 57 16.38 -17.69 35.56
N VAL A 58 17.27 -18.00 34.61
CA VAL A 58 18.57 -18.64 34.89
C VAL A 58 19.40 -17.73 35.80
N TRP A 59 19.48 -16.44 35.44
CA TRP A 59 20.21 -15.44 36.20
C TRP A 59 19.71 -15.34 37.65
N ALA A 60 18.41 -15.26 37.86
CA ALA A 60 17.79 -15.18 39.17
C ALA A 60 18.10 -16.43 40.02
N ARG A 61 17.96 -17.64 39.45
CA ARG A 61 18.26 -18.90 40.16
C ARG A 61 19.73 -19.03 40.55
N LEU A 62 20.61 -18.62 39.63
CA LEU A 62 22.06 -18.62 39.94
C LEU A 62 22.37 -17.67 41.12
N LEU A 63 21.73 -16.50 41.18
CA LEU A 63 21.88 -15.59 42.31
C LEU A 63 21.30 -16.17 43.62
N ASP A 64 20.17 -16.86 43.56
CA ASP A 64 19.58 -17.56 44.71
C ASP A 64 20.52 -18.68 45.22
N ASP A 65 21.24 -19.33 44.29
CA ASP A 65 22.28 -20.32 44.59
C ASP A 65 23.63 -19.67 45.04
N GLY A 66 23.71 -18.33 45.15
CA GLY A 66 24.89 -17.59 45.53
C GLY A 66 25.96 -17.46 44.42
N VAL A 67 25.60 -17.71 43.15
CA VAL A 67 26.51 -17.72 42.01
C VAL A 67 26.22 -16.58 41.07
N TYR A 68 27.21 -15.77 40.71
CA TYR A 68 27.13 -14.77 39.65
C TYR A 68 28.11 -15.10 38.53
N LEU A 69 27.62 -15.42 37.35
CA LEU A 69 28.44 -15.74 36.17
C LEU A 69 28.51 -14.58 35.17
N ALA A 70 27.35 -13.97 34.84
CA ALA A 70 27.29 -12.91 33.86
C ALA A 70 25.98 -12.12 33.99
N SER A 71 25.90 -10.95 33.34
CA SER A 71 24.66 -10.21 33.21
C SER A 71 23.71 -10.90 32.25
N ILE A 72 22.40 -10.67 32.41
CA ILE A 72 21.33 -11.14 31.50
C ILE A 72 21.65 -10.78 30.03
N SER A 73 22.14 -9.57 29.79
CA SER A 73 22.52 -9.11 28.43
C SER A 73 23.67 -9.93 27.83
N THR A 74 24.62 -10.39 28.68
CA THR A 74 25.72 -11.24 28.24
C THR A 74 25.25 -12.64 27.90
N MET A 75 24.31 -13.20 28.67
CA MET A 75 23.68 -14.50 28.39
C MET A 75 22.96 -14.46 27.04
N TYR A 76 22.16 -13.42 26.78
CA TYR A 76 21.49 -13.26 25.48
C TYR A 76 22.48 -13.10 24.31
N ARG A 77 23.59 -12.35 24.50
CA ARG A 77 24.61 -12.21 23.46
C ARG A 77 25.28 -13.53 23.14
N LEU A 78 25.57 -14.34 24.17
CA LEU A 78 26.20 -15.63 24.01
C LEU A 78 25.28 -16.60 23.25
N LEU A 79 24.03 -16.76 23.68
CA LEU A 79 23.03 -17.58 23.01
C LEU A 79 22.79 -17.13 21.55
N ARG A 80 22.78 -15.81 21.28
CA ARG A 80 22.67 -15.29 19.92
C ARG A 80 23.86 -15.66 19.04
N ALA A 81 25.08 -15.58 19.59
CA ALA A 81 26.30 -15.95 18.87
C ALA A 81 26.31 -17.44 18.50
N HIS A 82 25.68 -18.30 19.30
CA HIS A 82 25.52 -19.74 19.06
C HIS A 82 24.22 -20.10 18.29
N GLY A 83 23.44 -19.09 17.84
CA GLY A 83 22.20 -19.32 17.09
C GLY A 83 21.02 -19.85 17.91
N GLU A 84 21.14 -19.84 19.25
CA GLU A 84 20.20 -20.45 20.21
C GLU A 84 19.20 -19.46 20.80
N SER A 85 19.24 -18.19 20.41
CA SER A 85 18.33 -17.14 20.88
C SER A 85 17.01 -17.09 20.10
N ARG A 86 16.70 -18.07 19.27
CA ARG A 86 15.46 -18.13 18.52
C ARG A 86 14.32 -18.64 19.39
N ASP A 87 13.15 -18.01 19.25
CA ASP A 87 11.93 -18.41 19.92
C ASP A 87 11.65 -19.91 19.61
N ARG A 88 11.60 -20.78 20.62
CA ARG A 88 11.38 -22.23 20.50
C ARG A 88 9.97 -22.59 20.04
N ARG A 89 9.04 -21.65 20.09
CA ARG A 89 7.76 -21.81 19.42
C ARG A 89 8.05 -21.91 17.93
N ARG A 90 7.60 -23.00 17.31
CA ARG A 90 7.52 -23.11 15.85
C ARG A 90 6.54 -22.03 15.34
N GLN A 91 6.94 -20.78 15.41
CA GLN A 91 6.30 -19.74 14.62
C GLN A 91 6.51 -20.18 13.17
N ARG A 92 5.42 -20.46 12.48
CA ARG A 92 5.45 -20.62 11.03
C ARG A 92 6.21 -19.41 10.50
N THR A 93 7.45 -19.63 10.09
CA THR A 93 8.15 -18.65 9.28
C THR A 93 7.33 -18.53 8.02
N HIS A 94 6.50 -17.49 7.94
CA HIS A 94 5.80 -17.22 6.69
C HIS A 94 6.89 -16.99 5.64
N PRO A 95 6.88 -17.76 4.54
CA PRO A 95 7.82 -17.53 3.46
C PRO A 95 7.75 -16.06 3.05
N ALA A 96 8.89 -15.48 2.72
CA ALA A 96 8.95 -14.11 2.23
C ALA A 96 7.96 -13.97 1.06
N ARG A 97 6.93 -13.14 1.24
CA ARG A 97 5.89 -12.99 0.21
C ARG A 97 6.45 -12.19 -0.95
N VAL A 98 6.36 -12.78 -2.12
CA VAL A 98 6.80 -12.14 -3.36
C VAL A 98 5.92 -10.91 -3.61
N LYS A 99 6.56 -9.79 -3.93
CA LYS A 99 5.89 -8.55 -4.31
C LYS A 99 5.10 -8.80 -5.60
N PRO A 100 3.77 -8.53 -5.64
CA PRO A 100 3.01 -8.73 -6.88
C PRO A 100 3.52 -7.76 -7.94
N GLN A 101 3.89 -8.30 -9.11
CA GLN A 101 4.33 -7.52 -10.26
C GLN A 101 3.32 -7.74 -11.38
N LEU A 102 2.50 -6.74 -11.66
CA LEU A 102 1.43 -6.84 -12.64
C LEU A 102 1.63 -5.79 -13.73
N LEU A 103 1.56 -6.23 -14.98
CA LEU A 103 1.70 -5.41 -16.17
C LEU A 103 0.39 -5.39 -16.95
N ALA A 104 -0.12 -4.19 -17.22
CA ALA A 104 -1.20 -3.97 -18.17
C ALA A 104 -0.68 -3.22 -19.40
N ARG A 105 -0.99 -3.73 -20.58
CA ARG A 105 -0.61 -3.15 -21.90
C ARG A 105 -1.81 -2.62 -22.66
N LYS A 106 -2.99 -3.03 -22.27
CA LYS A 106 -4.28 -2.64 -22.86
C LYS A 106 -5.40 -2.67 -21.80
N PRO A 107 -6.56 -2.10 -22.09
CA PRO A 107 -7.73 -2.25 -21.23
C PRO A 107 -8.06 -3.72 -20.96
N ASN A 108 -8.54 -4.00 -19.75
CA ASN A 108 -8.93 -5.32 -19.25
C ASN A 108 -7.77 -6.33 -19.07
N ASP A 109 -6.49 -5.93 -19.19
CA ASP A 109 -5.39 -6.81 -18.80
C ASP A 109 -5.37 -7.02 -17.28
N VAL A 110 -5.50 -5.94 -16.51
CA VAL A 110 -5.49 -5.98 -15.04
C VAL A 110 -6.54 -5.01 -14.50
N TRP A 111 -7.44 -5.53 -13.69
CA TRP A 111 -8.31 -4.71 -12.86
C TRP A 111 -7.81 -4.69 -11.42
N SER A 112 -7.88 -3.52 -10.80
CA SER A 112 -7.72 -3.34 -9.36
C SER A 112 -9.09 -3.12 -8.75
N TRP A 113 -9.41 -3.77 -7.61
CA TRP A 113 -10.62 -3.46 -6.89
C TRP A 113 -10.36 -3.26 -5.40
N ASP A 114 -11.16 -2.43 -4.79
CA ASP A 114 -11.04 -2.07 -3.40
C ASP A 114 -12.37 -1.54 -2.85
N ILE A 115 -12.47 -1.49 -1.52
CA ILE A 115 -13.65 -1.02 -0.81
C ILE A 115 -13.26 0.16 0.07
N THR A 116 -14.01 1.24 0.01
CA THR A 116 -13.80 2.38 0.90
C THR A 116 -15.10 2.78 1.61
N LYS A 117 -14.95 3.32 2.81
CA LYS A 117 -16.10 3.80 3.60
C LYS A 117 -16.49 5.22 3.20
N LEU A 118 -17.79 5.42 3.02
CA LEU A 118 -18.44 6.71 2.85
C LEU A 118 -19.16 7.07 4.17
N PRO A 119 -18.99 8.31 4.70
CA PRO A 119 -19.63 8.71 5.95
C PRO A 119 -21.15 8.80 5.78
N GLY A 120 -21.89 8.05 6.58
CA GLY A 120 -23.35 8.07 6.63
C GLY A 120 -23.91 9.24 7.46
N PRO A 121 -25.22 9.28 7.71
CA PRO A 121 -25.88 10.41 8.36
C PRO A 121 -25.44 10.62 9.80
N SER A 122 -25.07 9.56 10.52
CA SER A 122 -24.57 9.65 11.90
C SER A 122 -23.05 9.39 11.97
N ARG A 123 -22.41 9.77 13.09
CA ARG A 123 -20.95 9.65 13.28
C ARG A 123 -20.43 8.21 13.20
N HIS A 124 -21.26 7.22 13.51
CA HIS A 124 -20.88 5.82 13.55
C HIS A 124 -21.45 5.00 12.37
N GLU A 125 -22.12 5.67 11.46
CA GLU A 125 -22.75 5.05 10.30
C GLU A 125 -21.90 5.27 9.05
N PHE A 126 -21.65 4.19 8.30
CA PHE A 126 -20.86 4.22 7.08
C PHE A 126 -21.53 3.34 6.03
N TYR A 127 -21.37 3.72 4.77
CA TYR A 127 -21.68 2.87 3.63
C TYR A 127 -20.39 2.40 3.00
N ASP A 128 -20.39 1.20 2.44
CA ASP A 128 -19.23 0.64 1.76
C ASP A 128 -19.36 0.87 0.25
N LEU A 129 -18.38 1.56 -0.31
CA LEU A 129 -18.24 1.78 -1.74
C LEU A 129 -17.23 0.81 -2.32
N TYR A 130 -17.70 -0.13 -3.11
CA TYR A 130 -16.91 -1.06 -3.91
C TYR A 130 -16.58 -0.39 -5.24
N VAL A 131 -15.34 -0.47 -5.69
CA VAL A 131 -14.89 0.07 -6.98
C VAL A 131 -13.98 -0.91 -7.66
N ILE A 132 -14.24 -1.17 -8.94
CA ILE A 132 -13.31 -1.82 -9.86
C ILE A 132 -12.70 -0.73 -10.74
N LEU A 133 -11.40 -0.77 -10.94
CA LEU A 133 -10.64 0.17 -11.77
C LEU A 133 -9.75 -0.60 -12.75
N ASP A 134 -9.84 -0.31 -14.03
CA ASP A 134 -8.88 -0.76 -15.03
C ASP A 134 -7.56 0.01 -14.85
N ILE A 135 -6.45 -0.68 -14.58
CA ILE A 135 -5.20 0.01 -14.26
C ILE A 135 -4.51 0.64 -15.47
N TYR A 136 -4.82 0.19 -16.70
CA TYR A 136 -4.24 0.76 -17.91
C TYR A 136 -4.88 2.11 -18.23
N SER A 137 -6.20 2.15 -18.29
CA SER A 137 -6.98 3.33 -18.68
C SER A 137 -7.41 4.21 -17.51
N ARG A 138 -7.34 3.73 -16.28
CA ARG A 138 -7.95 4.35 -15.07
C ARG A 138 -9.48 4.39 -15.15
N TYR A 139 -10.11 3.76 -16.13
CA TYR A 139 -11.54 3.66 -16.23
C TYR A 139 -12.13 2.84 -15.09
N ALA A 140 -13.21 3.31 -14.50
CA ALA A 140 -13.96 2.57 -13.48
C ALA A 140 -15.14 1.84 -14.16
N PRO A 141 -14.98 0.56 -14.55
CA PRO A 141 -16.04 -0.19 -15.22
C PRO A 141 -17.19 -0.55 -14.29
N GLY A 142 -16.97 -0.57 -12.98
CA GLY A 142 -17.98 -0.89 -11.99
C GLY A 142 -17.77 -0.21 -10.65
N TRP A 143 -18.88 0.15 -10.03
CA TRP A 143 -18.93 0.63 -8.65
C TRP A 143 -20.27 0.24 -8.01
N LEU A 144 -20.30 0.09 -6.68
CA LEU A 144 -21.49 -0.28 -5.92
C LEU A 144 -21.44 0.37 -4.53
N VAL A 145 -22.51 1.03 -4.10
CA VAL A 145 -22.69 1.50 -2.71
C VAL A 145 -23.63 0.56 -1.97
N ALA A 146 -23.16 -0.04 -0.90
CA ALA A 146 -23.87 -0.99 -0.05
C ALA A 146 -23.87 -0.54 1.42
N PRO A 147 -24.85 -1.02 2.23
CA PRO A 147 -24.89 -0.69 3.67
C PRO A 147 -23.79 -1.38 4.48
N GLY A 148 -23.12 -2.37 3.91
CA GLY A 148 -22.07 -3.13 4.57
C GLY A 148 -21.29 -4.01 3.60
N GLU A 149 -20.16 -4.51 4.05
CA GLU A 149 -19.30 -5.43 3.29
C GLU A 149 -19.80 -6.87 3.42
N SER A 150 -19.93 -7.59 2.29
CA SER A 150 -20.16 -9.04 2.29
C SER A 150 -19.51 -9.73 1.09
N ALA A 151 -19.25 -11.03 1.25
CA ALA A 151 -18.67 -11.87 0.22
C ALA A 151 -19.61 -12.06 -0.98
N GLU A 152 -20.90 -12.21 -0.72
CA GLU A 152 -21.94 -12.40 -1.71
C GLU A 152 -22.14 -11.13 -2.57
N LEU A 153 -22.10 -9.95 -1.91
CA LEU A 153 -22.16 -8.67 -2.63
C LEU A 153 -20.90 -8.48 -3.50
N ALA A 154 -19.72 -8.87 -3.01
CA ALA A 154 -18.48 -8.78 -3.78
C ALA A 154 -18.53 -9.69 -5.02
N GLU A 155 -18.98 -10.94 -4.87
CA GLU A 155 -19.15 -11.89 -5.97
C GLU A 155 -20.13 -11.35 -7.02
N ALA A 156 -21.34 -10.94 -6.60
CA ALA A 156 -22.38 -10.41 -7.47
C ALA A 156 -21.91 -9.13 -8.19
N PHE A 157 -21.20 -8.25 -7.50
CA PHE A 157 -20.67 -7.02 -8.06
C PHE A 157 -19.62 -7.28 -9.15
N ILE A 158 -18.68 -8.20 -8.89
CA ILE A 158 -17.65 -8.57 -9.88
C ILE A 158 -18.30 -9.22 -11.09
N ALA A 159 -19.23 -10.16 -10.89
CA ALA A 159 -19.96 -10.83 -11.97
C ALA A 159 -20.76 -9.83 -12.82
N ALA A 160 -21.51 -8.91 -12.19
CA ALA A 160 -22.27 -7.87 -12.88
C ALA A 160 -21.37 -6.91 -13.67
N THR A 161 -20.20 -6.54 -13.11
CA THR A 161 -19.25 -5.68 -13.82
C THR A 161 -18.68 -6.37 -15.05
N ILE A 162 -18.28 -7.64 -14.94
CA ILE A 162 -17.78 -8.44 -16.08
C ILE A 162 -18.87 -8.59 -17.15
N ALA A 163 -20.10 -8.87 -16.76
CA ALA A 163 -21.24 -8.97 -17.69
C ALA A 163 -21.50 -7.62 -18.39
N GLY A 164 -21.45 -6.50 -17.66
CA GLY A 164 -21.66 -5.16 -18.22
C GLY A 164 -20.56 -4.72 -19.19
N VAL A 165 -19.32 -5.14 -18.95
CA VAL A 165 -18.17 -4.90 -19.85
C VAL A 165 -18.20 -5.85 -21.07
N GLY A 166 -18.76 -7.04 -20.91
CA GLY A 166 -18.76 -8.09 -21.94
C GLY A 166 -17.42 -8.82 -22.07
N ALA A 167 -16.47 -8.58 -21.15
CA ALA A 167 -15.15 -9.22 -21.13
C ALA A 167 -14.63 -9.33 -19.70
N ALA A 168 -14.07 -10.48 -19.34
CA ALA A 168 -13.39 -10.67 -18.08
C ALA A 168 -11.96 -10.09 -18.13
N PRO A 169 -11.43 -9.56 -17.02
CA PRO A 169 -10.03 -9.13 -16.95
C PRO A 169 -9.09 -10.35 -16.96
N GLY A 170 -7.85 -10.13 -17.42
CA GLY A 170 -6.81 -11.16 -17.29
C GLY A 170 -6.44 -11.41 -15.82
N VAL A 171 -6.33 -10.33 -15.04
CA VAL A 171 -6.01 -10.36 -13.61
C VAL A 171 -6.96 -9.45 -12.83
N LEU A 172 -7.45 -9.93 -11.68
CA LEU A 172 -8.11 -9.10 -10.68
C LEU A 172 -7.20 -8.99 -9.46
N HIS A 173 -6.75 -7.77 -9.18
CA HIS A 173 -5.90 -7.44 -8.06
C HIS A 173 -6.69 -6.76 -6.95
N ALA A 174 -6.47 -7.16 -5.71
CA ALA A 174 -7.16 -6.60 -4.55
C ALA A 174 -6.29 -6.67 -3.29
N ASP A 175 -6.65 -5.90 -2.29
CA ASP A 175 -6.10 -6.08 -0.96
C ASP A 175 -6.55 -7.41 -0.34
N ARG A 176 -6.15 -7.68 0.92
CA ARG A 176 -6.49 -8.92 1.61
C ARG A 176 -7.69 -8.77 2.56
N GLY A 177 -8.67 -7.95 2.18
CA GLY A 177 -9.93 -7.85 2.90
C GLY A 177 -10.69 -9.19 2.97
N SER A 178 -11.64 -9.29 3.90
CA SER A 178 -12.42 -10.50 4.12
C SER A 178 -13.23 -10.91 2.88
N SER A 179 -13.89 -9.97 2.24
CA SER A 179 -14.63 -10.20 0.98
C SER A 179 -13.71 -10.58 -0.16
N MET A 180 -12.51 -9.97 -0.21
CA MET A 180 -11.54 -10.17 -1.30
C MET A 180 -10.87 -11.54 -1.28
N THR A 181 -10.78 -12.16 -0.10
CA THR A 181 -10.21 -13.50 0.09
C THR A 181 -11.27 -14.59 0.23
N SER A 182 -12.54 -14.23 0.10
CA SER A 182 -13.67 -15.13 0.29
C SER A 182 -13.72 -16.28 -0.73
N LYS A 183 -14.33 -17.40 -0.34
CA LYS A 183 -14.49 -18.57 -1.21
C LYS A 183 -15.39 -18.28 -2.42
N PRO A 184 -16.56 -17.59 -2.29
CA PRO A 184 -17.41 -17.26 -3.44
C PRO A 184 -16.67 -16.47 -4.52
N VAL A 185 -15.98 -15.40 -4.15
CA VAL A 185 -15.17 -14.60 -5.08
C VAL A 185 -14.05 -15.44 -5.71
N ALA A 186 -13.37 -16.28 -4.92
CA ALA A 186 -12.32 -17.14 -5.44
C ALA A 186 -12.84 -18.14 -6.47
N GLN A 187 -14.02 -18.75 -6.24
CA GLN A 187 -14.62 -19.69 -7.16
C GLN A 187 -15.07 -19.01 -8.44
N LEU A 188 -15.76 -17.87 -8.34
CA LEU A 188 -16.17 -17.07 -9.50
C LEU A 188 -14.97 -16.76 -10.42
N LEU A 189 -13.85 -16.32 -9.87
CA LEU A 189 -12.68 -15.97 -10.66
C LEU A 189 -12.04 -17.19 -11.35
N VAL A 190 -12.06 -18.36 -10.70
CA VAL A 190 -11.62 -19.63 -11.29
C VAL A 190 -12.53 -20.01 -12.47
N ASP A 191 -13.84 -19.95 -12.27
CA ASP A 191 -14.85 -20.30 -13.29
C ASP A 191 -14.76 -19.39 -14.52
N LEU A 192 -14.35 -18.13 -14.32
CA LEU A 192 -14.17 -17.14 -15.40
C LEU A 192 -12.75 -17.11 -15.99
N GLY A 193 -11.83 -17.95 -15.49
CA GLY A 193 -10.43 -17.97 -15.94
C GLY A 193 -9.62 -16.72 -15.56
N VAL A 194 -10.07 -15.96 -14.56
CA VAL A 194 -9.43 -14.72 -14.09
C VAL A 194 -8.34 -15.05 -13.06
N VAL A 195 -7.14 -14.56 -13.28
CA VAL A 195 -6.04 -14.72 -12.31
C VAL A 195 -6.25 -13.79 -11.12
N ARG A 196 -6.27 -14.37 -9.92
CA ARG A 196 -6.39 -13.62 -8.67
C ARG A 196 -5.02 -13.18 -8.17
N SER A 197 -4.88 -11.90 -7.84
CA SER A 197 -3.68 -11.33 -7.22
C SER A 197 -4.05 -10.54 -5.96
N HIS A 198 -3.15 -10.52 -4.97
CA HIS A 198 -3.36 -9.79 -3.72
C HIS A 198 -2.13 -8.99 -3.32
N SER A 199 -2.38 -7.83 -2.71
CA SER A 199 -1.37 -7.04 -1.99
C SER A 199 -0.70 -7.87 -0.90
N ARG A 200 0.54 -7.53 -0.57
CA ARG A 200 1.19 -8.09 0.62
C ARG A 200 0.50 -7.56 1.89
N PRO A 201 0.43 -8.34 2.99
CA PRO A 201 -0.17 -7.86 4.23
C PRO A 201 0.50 -6.59 4.73
N HIS A 202 -0.30 -5.61 5.11
CA HIS A 202 0.15 -4.32 5.67
C HIS A 202 1.05 -3.49 4.74
N VAL A 203 0.95 -3.69 3.42
CA VAL A 203 1.67 -2.90 2.40
C VAL A 203 0.63 -2.22 1.51
N SER A 204 0.33 -0.96 1.81
CA SER A 204 -0.63 -0.14 1.06
C SER A 204 -0.17 0.12 -0.38
N ASP A 205 1.15 0.30 -0.58
CA ASP A 205 1.72 0.63 -1.90
C ASP A 205 1.49 -0.46 -2.98
N ASP A 206 0.96 -1.62 -2.60
CA ASP A 206 0.67 -2.70 -3.54
C ASP A 206 -0.67 -2.51 -4.29
N ASN A 207 -1.53 -1.55 -3.87
CA ASN A 207 -2.77 -1.17 -4.59
C ASN A 207 -2.85 0.35 -4.88
N PRO A 208 -1.84 0.94 -5.54
CA PRO A 208 -1.72 2.40 -5.66
C PRO A 208 -2.81 3.04 -6.51
N TYR A 209 -3.43 2.29 -7.42
CA TYR A 209 -4.45 2.82 -8.34
C TYR A 209 -5.79 3.05 -7.65
N SER A 210 -6.25 2.10 -6.86
CA SER A 210 -7.47 2.23 -6.05
C SER A 210 -7.31 3.33 -5.01
N GLU A 211 -6.15 3.41 -4.32
CA GLU A 211 -5.87 4.48 -3.37
C GLU A 211 -5.89 5.87 -4.01
N ALA A 212 -5.27 6.03 -5.18
CA ALA A 212 -5.26 7.30 -5.92
C ALA A 212 -6.67 7.69 -6.37
N GLN A 213 -7.48 6.73 -6.82
CA GLN A 213 -8.86 6.95 -7.22
C GLN A 213 -9.72 7.37 -6.02
N PHE A 214 -9.59 6.71 -4.85
CA PHE A 214 -10.29 7.11 -3.64
C PHE A 214 -9.88 8.49 -3.11
N LYS A 215 -8.61 8.87 -3.27
CA LYS A 215 -8.17 10.24 -3.01
C LYS A 215 -8.90 11.22 -3.94
N THR A 216 -8.96 10.93 -5.24
CA THR A 216 -9.69 11.78 -6.21
C THR A 216 -11.16 11.93 -5.83
N LEU A 217 -11.83 10.84 -5.41
CA LEU A 217 -13.22 10.86 -4.92
C LEU A 217 -13.38 11.74 -3.68
N LYS A 218 -12.58 11.47 -2.63
CA LYS A 218 -12.75 12.11 -1.31
C LYS A 218 -12.29 13.57 -1.28
N TYR A 219 -11.39 13.97 -2.16
CA TYR A 219 -10.95 15.36 -2.33
C TYR A 219 -11.73 16.13 -3.40
N CYS A 220 -12.73 15.50 -4.04
CA CYS A 220 -13.65 16.21 -4.93
C CYS A 220 -14.37 17.33 -4.14
N PRO A 221 -14.41 18.57 -4.62
CA PRO A 221 -15.08 19.67 -3.92
C PRO A 221 -16.57 19.43 -3.62
N ALA A 222 -17.22 18.59 -4.41
CA ALA A 222 -18.60 18.18 -4.21
C ALA A 222 -18.78 17.03 -3.19
N PHE A 223 -17.68 16.44 -2.68
CA PHE A 223 -17.78 15.35 -1.69
C PHE A 223 -18.32 15.91 -0.37
N PRO A 224 -19.46 15.41 0.13
CA PRO A 224 -20.06 15.94 1.36
C PRO A 224 -19.32 15.46 2.60
N GLU A 225 -19.38 16.22 3.67
CA GLU A 225 -18.91 15.77 4.98
C GLU A 225 -19.63 14.49 5.43
N ARG A 226 -20.95 14.40 5.13
CA ARG A 226 -21.81 13.23 5.40
C ARG A 226 -22.89 13.10 4.37
N PHE A 227 -23.23 11.87 4.04
CA PHE A 227 -24.40 11.55 3.18
C PHE A 227 -25.64 11.40 4.08
N GLY A 228 -26.74 12.05 3.70
CA GLY A 228 -28.01 11.97 4.44
C GLY A 228 -28.69 10.60 4.33
N SER A 229 -28.38 9.83 3.30
CA SER A 229 -28.89 8.48 3.07
C SER A 229 -27.99 7.69 2.11
N ILE A 230 -28.21 6.38 2.03
CA ILE A 230 -27.50 5.54 1.04
C ILE A 230 -27.88 5.94 -0.40
N GLN A 231 -29.10 6.43 -0.63
CA GLN A 231 -29.55 6.93 -1.92
C GLN A 231 -28.81 8.20 -2.32
N ASP A 232 -28.49 9.08 -1.35
CA ASP A 232 -27.66 10.27 -1.59
C ASP A 232 -26.24 9.86 -1.98
N ALA A 233 -25.66 8.89 -1.26
CA ALA A 233 -24.34 8.35 -1.58
C ALA A 233 -24.32 7.72 -2.99
N ARG A 234 -25.36 6.98 -3.36
CA ARG A 234 -25.50 6.39 -4.71
C ARG A 234 -25.62 7.45 -5.79
N ARG A 235 -26.43 8.51 -5.58
CA ARG A 235 -26.57 9.62 -6.55
C ARG A 235 -25.24 10.35 -6.73
N PHE A 236 -24.55 10.64 -5.62
CA PHE A 236 -23.23 11.27 -5.67
C PHE A 236 -22.22 10.40 -6.44
N CYS A 237 -22.13 9.10 -6.13
CA CYS A 237 -21.21 8.19 -6.81
C CYS A 237 -21.54 8.05 -8.30
N ALA A 238 -22.84 8.04 -8.68
CA ALA A 238 -23.24 8.00 -10.08
C ALA A 238 -22.72 9.23 -10.85
N ALA A 239 -22.94 10.43 -10.34
CA ALA A 239 -22.45 11.66 -10.94
C ALA A 239 -20.92 11.72 -10.94
N PHE A 240 -20.27 11.29 -9.84
CA PHE A 240 -18.84 11.31 -9.73
C PHE A 240 -18.17 10.36 -10.73
N PHE A 241 -18.61 9.09 -10.83
CA PHE A 241 -17.97 8.12 -11.72
C PHE A 241 -18.26 8.41 -13.19
N ASP A 242 -19.40 9.01 -13.51
CA ASP A 242 -19.67 9.51 -14.86
C ASP A 242 -18.68 10.61 -15.23
N ALA A 243 -18.58 11.68 -14.43
CA ALA A 243 -17.62 12.76 -14.64
C ALA A 243 -16.16 12.26 -14.60
N TYR A 244 -15.81 11.35 -13.67
CA TYR A 244 -14.49 10.75 -13.58
C TYR A 244 -14.11 10.00 -14.86
N ASN A 245 -15.00 9.19 -15.38
CA ASN A 245 -14.73 8.40 -16.57
C ASN A 245 -14.70 9.26 -17.86
N HIS A 246 -15.61 10.23 -18.00
CA HIS A 246 -15.85 10.92 -19.25
C HIS A 246 -15.31 12.35 -19.33
N GLU A 247 -15.11 13.02 -18.20
CA GLU A 247 -14.69 14.43 -18.16
C GLU A 247 -13.32 14.67 -17.53
N HIS A 248 -12.97 13.89 -16.49
CA HIS A 248 -11.71 14.07 -15.75
C HIS A 248 -10.50 13.82 -16.65
N ARG A 249 -9.61 14.86 -16.77
CA ARG A 249 -8.37 14.79 -17.55
C ARG A 249 -7.23 14.27 -16.67
N HIS A 250 -6.88 13.01 -16.83
CA HIS A 250 -5.90 12.35 -15.97
C HIS A 250 -4.46 12.64 -16.42
N ALA A 251 -3.62 13.22 -15.55
CA ALA A 251 -2.24 13.58 -15.88
C ALA A 251 -1.41 12.38 -16.36
N ALA A 252 -1.51 11.22 -15.69
CA ALA A 252 -0.81 10.00 -16.08
C ALA A 252 -1.32 9.38 -17.41
N LEU A 253 -2.44 9.85 -17.93
CA LEU A 253 -2.98 9.47 -19.24
C LEU A 253 -2.70 10.51 -20.34
N GLY A 254 -1.72 11.41 -20.14
CA GLY A 254 -1.46 12.49 -21.08
C GLY A 254 -2.63 13.45 -21.22
N LEU A 255 -3.33 13.74 -20.13
CA LEU A 255 -4.52 14.59 -20.06
C LEU A 255 -5.68 14.09 -20.93
N HIS A 256 -5.79 12.79 -21.10
CA HIS A 256 -6.96 12.11 -21.67
C HIS A 256 -7.93 11.67 -20.58
N THR A 257 -9.20 11.49 -20.93
CA THR A 257 -10.20 10.89 -20.02
C THR A 257 -9.99 9.39 -19.93
N PRO A 258 -10.29 8.75 -18.78
CA PRO A 258 -10.31 7.30 -18.65
C PRO A 258 -11.07 6.60 -19.78
N ALA A 259 -12.29 7.06 -20.09
CA ALA A 259 -13.12 6.51 -21.17
C ALA A 259 -12.44 6.59 -22.54
N SER A 260 -11.80 7.72 -22.87
CA SER A 260 -11.13 7.84 -24.17
C SER A 260 -9.97 6.86 -24.35
N VAL A 261 -9.26 6.52 -23.28
CA VAL A 261 -8.20 5.50 -23.31
C VAL A 261 -8.81 4.10 -23.33
N TYR A 262 -9.84 3.84 -22.52
CA TYR A 262 -10.49 2.55 -22.42
C TYR A 262 -11.14 2.11 -23.74
N TYR A 263 -11.86 3.03 -24.40
CA TYR A 263 -12.53 2.78 -25.69
C TYR A 263 -11.66 3.04 -26.93
N GLY A 264 -10.36 3.37 -26.73
CA GLY A 264 -9.40 3.51 -27.83
C GLY A 264 -9.56 4.77 -28.68
N THR A 265 -10.27 5.81 -28.21
CA THR A 265 -10.43 7.09 -28.95
C THR A 265 -9.35 8.12 -28.64
N ALA A 266 -8.50 7.87 -27.64
CA ALA A 266 -7.43 8.78 -27.23
C ALA A 266 -6.41 9.10 -28.35
N PRO A 267 -6.01 8.17 -29.27
CA PRO A 267 -5.12 8.51 -30.36
C PRO A 267 -5.70 9.57 -31.31
N GLN A 268 -6.98 9.49 -31.65
CA GLN A 268 -7.65 10.49 -32.51
C GLN A 268 -7.74 11.85 -31.83
N ILE A 269 -8.05 11.89 -30.52
CA ILE A 269 -8.07 13.11 -29.74
C ILE A 269 -6.66 13.72 -29.69
N ARG A 270 -5.63 12.89 -29.52
CA ARG A 270 -4.23 13.36 -29.51
C ARG A 270 -3.82 13.92 -30.87
N ALA A 271 -4.20 13.28 -31.96
CA ALA A 271 -3.92 13.79 -33.32
C ALA A 271 -4.60 15.16 -33.54
N HIS A 272 -5.85 15.32 -33.13
CA HIS A 272 -6.54 16.61 -33.22
C HIS A 272 -5.82 17.70 -32.39
N ARG A 273 -5.38 17.38 -31.17
CA ARG A 273 -4.59 18.32 -30.34
C ARG A 273 -3.26 18.70 -30.99
N ALA A 274 -2.61 17.78 -31.71
CA ALA A 274 -1.38 18.11 -32.47
C ALA A 274 -1.66 19.14 -33.54
N ILE A 275 -2.72 18.98 -34.34
CA ILE A 275 -3.14 19.96 -35.36
C ILE A 275 -3.37 21.34 -34.76
N VAL A 276 -4.09 21.42 -33.62
CA VAL A 276 -4.34 22.71 -32.94
C VAL A 276 -3.04 23.35 -32.47
N LEU A 277 -2.10 22.57 -31.93
CA LEU A 277 -0.80 23.08 -31.48
C LEU A 277 0.08 23.56 -32.67
N ASP A 278 0.07 22.83 -33.78
CA ASP A 278 0.80 23.20 -35.00
C ASP A 278 0.24 24.51 -35.60
N GLN A 279 -1.07 24.69 -35.63
CA GLN A 279 -1.71 25.91 -36.04
C GLN A 279 -1.34 27.11 -35.13
N ALA A 280 -1.36 26.91 -33.81
CA ALA A 280 -0.97 27.91 -32.84
C ALA A 280 0.52 28.31 -32.99
N TYR A 281 1.38 27.31 -33.24
CA TYR A 281 2.80 27.55 -33.48
C TYR A 281 3.03 28.33 -34.79
N ALA A 282 2.34 27.95 -35.87
CA ALA A 282 2.44 28.66 -37.13
C ALA A 282 1.99 30.13 -37.04
N ALA A 283 0.93 30.38 -36.25
CA ALA A 283 0.40 31.76 -36.07
C ALA A 283 1.30 32.63 -35.19
N THR A 284 1.95 32.10 -34.17
CA THR A 284 2.73 32.86 -33.18
C THR A 284 3.96 32.08 -32.70
N PRO A 285 4.96 31.78 -33.57
CA PRO A 285 6.10 30.94 -33.22
C PRO A 285 6.95 31.51 -32.06
N GLN A 286 7.00 32.84 -31.93
CA GLN A 286 7.74 33.54 -30.87
C GLN A 286 7.22 33.27 -29.44
N ARG A 287 6.01 32.68 -29.28
CA ARG A 287 5.47 32.27 -27.97
C ARG A 287 5.98 30.93 -27.48
N PHE A 288 6.66 30.19 -28.32
CA PHE A 288 7.09 28.83 -28.04
C PHE A 288 8.61 28.72 -28.08
N ALA A 289 9.23 28.16 -27.05
CA ALA A 289 10.66 27.88 -27.02
C ALA A 289 11.06 26.77 -28.02
N ARG A 290 10.12 25.91 -28.42
CA ARG A 290 10.25 24.83 -29.39
C ARG A 290 8.87 24.48 -29.94
N PRO A 291 8.76 23.79 -31.10
CA PRO A 291 7.49 23.29 -31.60
C PRO A 291 6.76 22.47 -30.52
N PRO A 292 5.52 22.79 -30.16
CA PRO A 292 4.76 22.14 -29.11
C PRO A 292 4.26 20.78 -29.59
N THR A 293 4.19 19.82 -28.69
CA THR A 293 3.60 18.51 -28.96
C THR A 293 2.63 18.14 -27.85
N PRO A 294 1.51 17.46 -28.18
CA PRO A 294 0.58 17.02 -27.14
C PRO A 294 1.22 15.96 -26.24
N PRO A 295 0.82 15.84 -24.96
CA PRO A 295 1.34 14.83 -24.04
C PRO A 295 1.24 13.42 -24.62
N LYS A 296 2.21 12.58 -24.27
CA LYS A 296 2.25 11.19 -24.71
C LYS A 296 1.16 10.37 -24.03
N LEU A 297 0.57 9.44 -24.78
CA LEU A 297 -0.29 8.41 -24.21
C LEU A 297 0.56 7.38 -23.46
N PRO A 298 0.03 6.78 -22.37
CA PRO A 298 0.67 5.66 -21.73
C PRO A 298 0.69 4.44 -22.67
N THR A 299 1.78 3.71 -22.66
CA THR A 299 1.93 2.45 -23.41
C THR A 299 1.77 1.24 -22.50
N ILE A 300 2.04 1.39 -21.24
CA ILE A 300 2.00 0.35 -20.21
C ILE A 300 1.61 0.94 -18.85
N ALA A 301 1.03 0.10 -17.99
CA ALA A 301 0.82 0.41 -16.58
C ALA A 301 1.30 -0.75 -15.71
N TRP A 302 1.95 -0.44 -14.58
CA TRP A 302 2.48 -1.43 -13.66
C TRP A 302 1.90 -1.28 -12.25
N ILE A 303 1.60 -2.39 -11.62
CA ILE A 303 1.64 -2.49 -10.17
C ILE A 303 3.00 -3.07 -9.82
N ASN A 304 3.80 -2.35 -9.06
CA ASN A 304 5.13 -2.76 -8.63
C ASN A 304 6.08 -3.10 -9.79
N GLN A 305 6.38 -2.13 -10.62
CA GLN A 305 7.36 -2.31 -11.70
C GLN A 305 8.67 -2.90 -11.16
N PRO A 306 9.21 -3.98 -11.77
CA PRO A 306 10.51 -4.52 -11.40
C PRO A 306 11.62 -3.52 -11.68
N THR A 307 12.67 -3.54 -10.85
CA THR A 307 13.88 -2.74 -11.12
C THR A 307 14.59 -3.25 -12.39
N PRO A 308 15.32 -2.38 -13.12
CA PRO A 308 16.07 -2.80 -14.29
C PRO A 308 17.01 -4.00 -14.04
N GLU A 309 17.61 -4.05 -12.83
CA GLU A 309 18.51 -5.14 -12.43
C GLU A 309 17.77 -6.48 -12.27
N ALA A 310 16.53 -6.47 -11.77
CA ALA A 310 15.70 -7.67 -11.64
C ALA A 310 15.27 -8.24 -13.00
N LEU A 311 15.14 -7.40 -14.03
CA LEU A 311 14.81 -7.82 -15.39
C LEU A 311 15.98 -8.50 -16.11
N ILE A 312 17.22 -8.27 -15.67
CA ILE A 312 18.43 -8.87 -16.26
C ILE A 312 18.66 -10.28 -15.70
N GLN A 313 18.25 -10.55 -14.44
CA GLN A 313 18.45 -11.85 -13.78
C GLN A 313 17.42 -12.93 -14.20
N THR A 314 16.39 -12.59 -14.97
CA THR A 314 15.32 -13.52 -15.39
C THR A 314 15.45 -13.97 -16.86
N ARG A 315 16.59 -13.72 -17.51
CA ARG A 315 16.91 -14.22 -18.86
C ARG A 315 17.84 -15.41 -18.84
#